data_31fde6fbf044defdb47de9fb5885ce50
#
_entry.id   31fde6fbf044defdb47de9fb5885ce50
#
_cell.length_a   1.000
_cell.length_b   1.000
_cell.length_c   1.000
_cell.angle_alpha   90.00
_cell.angle_beta   90.00
_cell.angle_gamma   90.00
#
_symmetry.space_group_name_H-M   'P 1'
#
loop_
_entity.id
_entity.type
_entity.pdbx_description
1 polymer ?
#
loop_
_entity_poly.entity_id
_entity_poly.type
_entity_poly.pdbx_seq_one_letter_code
_entity_poly.pdbx_strand_id
1 'polypeptide(L)'
;MNKIVALIVAVVIVLFAASSMVFIVDQRHMAVLSARGGAAPTLAGPGLHVKLPPPLQTVTSVDTRIQSLDSPDEDRYATSDKTDLLVNPVIKFRVSDPVKLVAETKGDVQSLPDRLALLARGALGDAFAKYTLPDALARQEAIATAARDGMQKGAASLGVDVVDVQLTRIDFPASMADSVYKRMIAAREQLADQERAQGQSEADQIKADAAHQQQAVLADAYKQAQAIKGDGDGKAASIAADAYSRDPQFYQFYQSMQAYRNSFKPGDVMVVDSSSDFFRFMRGPDAAGVAQPSSGASTGAHKH
;
A
#
# COMPACT_ATOMS: atom_id res chain seq x y z
N MET A 1 93.71 22.14 -17.42
CA MET A 1 92.62 21.22 -17.76
C MET A 1 91.54 21.15 -16.69
N ASN A 2 91.86 21.11 -15.40
CA ASN A 2 90.89 20.96 -14.33
C ASN A 2 89.82 22.09 -14.16
N LYS A 3 90.25 23.37 -14.48
CA LYS A 3 89.27 24.49 -14.36
C LYS A 3 88.25 24.54 -15.45
N ILE A 4 88.56 24.10 -16.68
CA ILE A 4 87.61 24.01 -17.82
C ILE A 4 86.66 22.89 -17.56
N VAL A 5 87.08 21.74 -17.09
CA VAL A 5 86.26 20.61 -16.76
C VAL A 5 85.27 20.97 -15.63
N ALA A 6 85.79 21.69 -14.57
CA ALA A 6 84.91 22.15 -13.50
C ALA A 6 83.84 23.16 -13.98
N LEU A 7 84.20 24.05 -14.89
CA LEU A 7 83.27 24.99 -15.50
C LEU A 7 82.17 24.28 -16.33
N ILE A 8 82.57 23.28 -17.14
CA ILE A 8 81.61 22.46 -17.96
C ILE A 8 80.66 21.71 -17.01
N VAL A 9 81.15 21.08 -15.94
CA VAL A 9 80.32 20.37 -14.97
C VAL A 9 79.36 21.33 -14.26
N ALA A 10 79.82 22.55 -13.89
CA ALA A 10 78.95 23.55 -13.26
C ALA A 10 77.80 23.99 -14.22
N VAL A 11 78.16 24.26 -15.50
CA VAL A 11 77.16 24.61 -16.53
C VAL A 11 76.11 23.45 -16.72
N VAL A 12 76.55 22.19 -16.78
CA VAL A 12 75.64 21.03 -16.90
C VAL A 12 74.75 20.94 -15.68
N ILE A 13 75.25 21.14 -14.47
CA ILE A 13 74.45 21.15 -13.26
C ILE A 13 73.42 22.29 -13.28
N VAL A 14 73.83 23.51 -13.70
CA VAL A 14 72.90 24.64 -13.84
C VAL A 14 71.77 24.34 -14.90
N LEU A 15 72.19 23.83 -16.05
CA LEU A 15 71.25 23.44 -17.08
C LEU A 15 70.30 22.35 -16.62
N PHE A 16 70.80 21.35 -15.89
CA PHE A 16 69.95 20.30 -15.30
C PHE A 16 69.02 20.85 -14.26
N ALA A 17 69.48 21.73 -13.38
CA ALA A 17 68.65 22.42 -12.41
C ALA A 17 67.56 23.27 -13.08
N ALA A 18 67.94 24.04 -14.13
CA ALA A 18 67.03 24.88 -14.88
C ALA A 18 65.93 24.00 -15.62
N SER A 19 66.35 22.90 -16.19
CA SER A 19 65.39 21.93 -16.81
C SER A 19 64.41 21.32 -15.80
N SER A 20 64.84 21.10 -14.56
CA SER A 20 64.01 20.59 -13.47
C SER A 20 63.00 21.60 -12.91
N MET A 21 63.19 22.90 -13.22
CA MET A 21 62.33 23.98 -12.70
C MET A 21 61.06 24.19 -13.52
N VAL A 22 61.00 23.71 -14.76
CA VAL A 22 59.88 23.94 -15.65
C VAL A 22 58.96 22.71 -15.69
N PHE A 23 57.65 22.94 -15.52
CA PHE A 23 56.65 21.91 -15.66
C PHE A 23 55.44 22.46 -16.42
N ILE A 24 54.69 21.54 -17.08
CA ILE A 24 53.49 21.85 -17.85
C ILE A 24 52.30 21.23 -17.15
N VAL A 25 51.25 22.01 -16.99
CA VAL A 25 49.95 21.55 -16.45
C VAL A 25 48.97 21.42 -17.60
N ASP A 26 48.40 20.24 -17.77
CA ASP A 26 47.37 20.00 -18.75
C ASP A 26 46.05 20.69 -18.32
N GLN A 27 45.16 21.01 -19.31
CA GLN A 27 43.85 21.65 -19.07
C GLN A 27 42.92 20.82 -18.18
N ARG A 28 43.17 19.54 -18.08
CA ARG A 28 42.37 18.58 -17.28
C ARG A 28 42.83 18.49 -15.83
N HIS A 29 43.98 19.05 -15.52
CA HIS A 29 44.63 18.96 -14.23
C HIS A 29 44.86 20.36 -13.68
N MET A 30 44.85 20.44 -12.37
CA MET A 30 45.38 21.59 -11.64
C MET A 30 46.56 21.13 -10.80
N ALA A 31 47.60 21.92 -10.79
CA ALA A 31 48.78 21.63 -10.00
C ALA A 31 48.77 22.47 -8.72
N VAL A 32 48.98 21.80 -7.60
CA VAL A 32 49.16 22.45 -6.30
C VAL A 32 50.67 22.39 -5.93
N LEU A 33 51.27 23.56 -5.79
CA LEU A 33 52.65 23.69 -5.38
C LEU A 33 52.73 23.79 -3.85
N SER A 34 53.32 22.79 -3.24
CA SER A 34 53.55 22.72 -1.79
C SER A 34 55.00 22.96 -1.47
N ALA A 35 55.30 24.02 -0.71
CA ALA A 35 56.68 24.34 -0.29
C ALA A 35 57.00 23.72 1.08
N ARG A 36 58.21 23.16 1.23
CA ARG A 36 58.66 22.48 2.48
C ARG A 36 58.84 23.42 3.66
N GLY A 37 58.75 24.73 3.45
CA GLY A 37 58.94 25.75 4.49
C GLY A 37 57.67 26.30 5.15
N GLY A 38 56.50 25.63 5.00
CA GLY A 38 55.24 26.09 5.61
C GLY A 38 54.57 27.23 4.87
N ALA A 39 54.99 27.59 3.67
CA ALA A 39 54.27 28.53 2.82
C ALA A 39 52.93 27.90 2.36
N ALA A 40 51.88 28.72 2.27
CA ALA A 40 50.58 28.29 1.81
C ALA A 40 50.68 27.65 0.42
N PRO A 41 49.99 26.52 0.19
CA PRO A 41 50.00 25.87 -1.11
C PRO A 41 49.39 26.82 -2.15
N THR A 42 50.10 26.98 -3.27
CA THR A 42 49.66 27.85 -4.39
C THR A 42 49.09 27.00 -5.52
N LEU A 43 47.98 27.47 -6.12
CA LEU A 43 47.33 26.83 -7.25
C LEU A 43 47.95 27.29 -8.57
N ALA A 44 48.38 26.36 -9.39
CA ALA A 44 48.80 26.62 -10.76
C ALA A 44 47.75 26.07 -11.74
N GLY A 45 47.20 26.97 -12.55
CA GLY A 45 46.24 26.61 -13.62
C GLY A 45 46.94 25.95 -14.80
N PRO A 46 46.18 25.63 -15.87
CA PRO A 46 46.75 25.08 -17.11
C PRO A 46 47.79 26.01 -17.72
N GLY A 47 48.89 25.43 -18.19
CA GLY A 47 49.96 26.19 -18.83
C GLY A 47 51.36 25.82 -18.37
N LEU A 48 52.34 26.65 -18.77
CA LEU A 48 53.73 26.51 -18.43
C LEU A 48 54.01 27.23 -17.11
N HIS A 49 54.56 26.55 -16.14
CA HIS A 49 54.87 27.08 -14.81
C HIS A 49 56.31 26.75 -14.42
N VAL A 50 56.83 27.60 -13.55
CA VAL A 50 58.17 27.43 -12.97
C VAL A 50 58.05 27.07 -11.51
N LYS A 51 58.77 26.03 -11.08
CA LYS A 51 58.86 25.60 -9.68
C LYS A 51 60.30 25.66 -9.19
N LEU A 52 60.47 25.74 -7.87
CA LEU A 52 61.76 25.56 -7.25
C LEU A 52 62.20 24.09 -7.33
N PRO A 53 63.50 23.82 -7.49
CA PRO A 53 64.00 22.45 -7.61
C PRO A 53 63.68 21.63 -6.37
N PRO A 54 63.40 20.33 -6.53
CA PRO A 54 63.25 19.45 -5.37
C PRO A 54 64.54 19.45 -4.52
N PRO A 55 64.46 19.44 -3.19
CA PRO A 55 63.33 19.13 -2.30
C PRO A 55 62.57 20.35 -1.77
N LEU A 56 62.80 21.56 -2.30
CA LEU A 56 62.24 22.82 -1.77
C LEU A 56 60.75 22.96 -2.08
N GLN A 57 60.29 22.48 -3.24
CA GLN A 57 58.91 22.56 -3.67
C GLN A 57 58.48 21.27 -4.34
N THR A 58 57.29 20.74 -3.93
CA THR A 58 56.67 19.57 -4.51
C THR A 58 55.46 20.01 -5.28
N VAL A 59 55.23 19.41 -6.46
CA VAL A 59 54.04 19.65 -7.29
C VAL A 59 53.16 18.42 -7.23
N THR A 60 51.93 18.60 -6.77
CA THR A 60 50.91 17.56 -6.78
C THR A 60 49.89 17.89 -7.88
N SER A 61 49.74 17.03 -8.84
CA SER A 61 48.76 17.16 -9.92
C SER A 61 47.46 16.51 -9.51
N VAL A 62 46.35 17.26 -9.62
CA VAL A 62 44.98 16.82 -9.27
C VAL A 62 44.10 16.89 -10.50
N ASP A 63 43.42 15.79 -10.85
CA ASP A 63 42.46 15.78 -11.93
C ASP A 63 41.15 16.45 -11.47
N THR A 64 40.66 17.41 -12.25
CA THR A 64 39.46 18.21 -11.95
C THR A 64 38.18 17.71 -12.68
N ARG A 65 38.30 16.65 -13.46
CA ARG A 65 37.16 16.04 -14.13
C ARG A 65 36.25 15.30 -13.11
N ILE A 66 35.05 14.95 -13.57
CA ILE A 66 34.19 14.05 -12.83
C ILE A 66 34.83 12.66 -12.87
N GLN A 67 35.13 12.14 -11.70
CA GLN A 67 35.64 10.80 -11.49
C GLN A 67 34.56 9.94 -10.86
N SER A 68 34.62 8.64 -11.13
CA SER A 68 33.76 7.66 -10.49
C SER A 68 34.57 6.80 -9.52
N LEU A 69 34.04 6.67 -8.32
CA LEU A 69 34.51 5.71 -7.34
C LEU A 69 33.52 4.56 -7.31
N ASP A 70 33.94 3.41 -7.75
CA ASP A 70 33.20 2.16 -7.64
C ASP A 70 33.75 1.40 -6.42
N SER A 71 32.85 0.97 -5.53
CA SER A 71 33.24 0.10 -4.41
C SER A 71 33.08 -1.35 -4.88
N PRO A 72 34.19 -2.05 -5.18
CA PRO A 72 34.12 -3.44 -5.66
C PRO A 72 33.65 -4.40 -4.56
N ASP A 73 33.80 -4.00 -3.30
CA ASP A 73 33.35 -4.78 -2.14
C ASP A 73 31.87 -4.47 -1.89
N GLU A 74 31.08 -5.53 -1.76
CA GLU A 74 29.67 -5.42 -1.36
C GLU A 74 29.60 -4.95 0.09
N ASP A 75 29.37 -3.66 0.29
CA ASP A 75 29.21 -3.07 1.61
C ASP A 75 27.85 -3.48 2.22
N ARG A 76 27.88 -3.81 3.52
CA ARG A 76 26.68 -4.20 4.26
C ARG A 76 26.05 -3.00 4.94
N TYR A 77 24.75 -2.80 4.68
CA TYR A 77 23.96 -1.75 5.30
C TYR A 77 22.76 -2.35 5.99
N ALA A 78 22.53 -1.98 7.25
CA ALA A 78 21.36 -2.41 8.00
C ALA A 78 20.18 -1.46 7.75
N THR A 79 19.02 -2.03 7.46
CA THR A 79 17.74 -1.30 7.38
C THR A 79 17.14 -1.10 8.77
N SER A 80 16.06 -0.30 8.88
CA SER A 80 15.31 -0.11 10.14
C SER A 80 14.80 -1.44 10.70
N ASP A 81 14.53 -2.43 9.84
CA ASP A 81 14.06 -3.77 10.20
C ASP A 81 15.20 -4.72 10.64
N LYS A 82 16.42 -4.17 10.82
CA LYS A 82 17.63 -4.95 11.17
C LYS A 82 17.95 -6.04 10.14
N THR A 83 17.57 -5.82 8.90
CA THR A 83 17.92 -6.70 7.78
C THR A 83 19.12 -6.13 7.07
N ASP A 84 20.17 -6.93 6.89
CA ASP A 84 21.37 -6.53 6.18
C ASP A 84 21.14 -6.59 4.67
N LEU A 85 21.55 -5.54 3.99
CA LEU A 85 21.59 -5.43 2.53
C LEU A 85 23.03 -5.33 2.07
N LEU A 86 23.34 -5.99 0.96
CA LEU A 86 24.59 -5.84 0.22
C LEU A 86 24.36 -4.82 -0.88
N VAL A 87 25.10 -3.71 -0.83
CA VAL A 87 24.89 -2.61 -1.78
C VAL A 87 26.21 -2.19 -2.38
N ASN A 88 26.22 -2.03 -3.72
CA ASN A 88 27.36 -1.48 -4.45
C ASN A 88 27.05 -0.03 -4.86
N PRO A 89 27.58 0.97 -4.15
CA PRO A 89 27.45 2.35 -4.53
C PRO A 89 28.48 2.75 -5.58
N VAL A 90 28.08 3.52 -6.58
CA VAL A 90 28.95 4.24 -7.50
C VAL A 90 28.83 5.72 -7.20
N ILE A 91 29.94 6.32 -6.79
CA ILE A 91 30.00 7.73 -6.39
C ILE A 91 30.68 8.52 -7.48
N LYS A 92 30.00 9.50 -8.04
CA LYS A 92 30.58 10.45 -8.99
C LYS A 92 30.93 11.73 -8.24
N PHE A 93 32.19 12.08 -8.29
CA PHE A 93 32.73 13.24 -7.61
C PHE A 93 33.63 14.07 -8.49
N ARG A 94 33.84 15.30 -8.13
CA ARG A 94 34.75 16.25 -8.77
C ARG A 94 35.50 17.01 -7.72
N VAL A 95 36.80 17.22 -7.95
CA VAL A 95 37.61 18.09 -7.09
C VAL A 95 37.33 19.55 -7.46
N SER A 96 36.71 20.29 -6.52
CA SER A 96 36.39 21.71 -6.67
C SER A 96 37.47 22.61 -6.12
N ASP A 97 38.13 22.20 -5.04
CA ASP A 97 39.20 22.97 -4.39
C ASP A 97 40.45 22.08 -4.17
N PRO A 98 41.36 22.03 -5.17
CA PRO A 98 42.58 21.22 -5.06
C PRO A 98 43.51 21.65 -3.91
N VAL A 99 43.44 22.93 -3.48
CA VAL A 99 44.30 23.44 -2.40
C VAL A 99 43.91 22.83 -1.07
N LYS A 100 42.58 22.79 -0.78
CA LYS A 100 42.06 22.13 0.43
C LYS A 100 42.35 20.64 0.40
N LEU A 101 42.17 20.00 -0.75
CA LEU A 101 42.45 18.57 -0.89
C LEU A 101 43.92 18.26 -0.51
N VAL A 102 44.86 18.96 -1.10
CA VAL A 102 46.29 18.73 -0.82
C VAL A 102 46.65 19.06 0.62
N ALA A 103 46.03 20.08 1.22
CA ALA A 103 46.25 20.43 2.63
C ALA A 103 45.76 19.33 3.58
N GLU A 104 44.56 18.82 3.36
CA GLU A 104 43.94 17.78 4.20
C GLU A 104 44.58 16.40 3.99
N THR A 105 44.97 16.07 2.76
CA THR A 105 45.64 14.80 2.43
C THR A 105 47.16 14.84 2.63
N LYS A 106 47.71 16.01 3.03
CA LYS A 106 49.14 16.22 3.16
C LYS A 106 49.93 15.88 1.88
N GLY A 107 49.33 16.09 0.73
CA GLY A 107 49.91 15.80 -0.58
C GLY A 107 49.65 14.37 -1.12
N ASP A 108 49.06 13.50 -0.32
CA ASP A 108 48.70 12.14 -0.77
C ASP A 108 47.27 12.10 -1.34
N VAL A 109 47.15 12.47 -2.62
CA VAL A 109 45.89 12.46 -3.34
C VAL A 109 45.37 11.04 -3.56
N GLN A 110 46.21 10.01 -3.49
CA GLN A 110 45.82 8.63 -3.70
C GLN A 110 44.94 8.08 -2.54
N SER A 111 45.02 8.70 -1.36
CA SER A 111 44.14 8.36 -0.22
C SER A 111 42.73 8.93 -0.32
N LEU A 112 42.42 9.77 -1.31
CA LEU A 112 41.11 10.39 -1.50
C LEU A 112 39.96 9.35 -1.72
N PRO A 113 40.12 8.32 -2.57
CA PRO A 113 39.08 7.29 -2.76
C PRO A 113 38.70 6.61 -1.45
N ASP A 114 39.68 6.23 -0.61
CA ASP A 114 39.43 5.55 0.65
C ASP A 114 38.65 6.43 1.64
N ARG A 115 38.99 7.73 1.69
CA ARG A 115 38.29 8.72 2.53
C ARG A 115 36.87 8.94 2.05
N LEU A 116 36.67 9.04 0.75
CA LEU A 116 35.32 9.16 0.17
C LEU A 116 34.48 7.88 0.38
N ALA A 117 35.08 6.69 0.27
CA ALA A 117 34.42 5.44 0.58
C ALA A 117 33.95 5.37 2.03
N LEU A 118 34.78 5.85 2.97
CA LEU A 118 34.40 5.91 4.38
C LEU A 118 33.22 6.87 4.62
N LEU A 119 33.26 8.06 4.00
CA LEU A 119 32.14 9.01 4.07
C LEU A 119 30.85 8.43 3.45
N ALA A 120 30.99 7.72 2.34
CA ALA A 120 29.88 7.06 1.69
C ALA A 120 29.23 5.98 2.56
N ARG A 121 30.05 5.14 3.20
CA ARG A 121 29.56 4.12 4.14
C ARG A 121 28.75 4.74 5.26
N GLY A 122 29.23 5.83 5.86
CA GLY A 122 28.51 6.53 6.92
C GLY A 122 27.18 7.10 6.42
N ALA A 123 27.21 7.87 5.33
CA ALA A 123 26.03 8.52 4.80
C ALA A 123 24.98 7.54 4.27
N LEU A 124 25.41 6.46 3.60
CA LEU A 124 24.52 5.39 3.15
C LEU A 124 23.95 4.61 4.34
N GLY A 125 24.76 4.31 5.35
CA GLY A 125 24.29 3.66 6.57
C GLY A 125 23.18 4.47 7.26
N ASP A 126 23.39 5.78 7.42
CA ASP A 126 22.40 6.70 8.00
C ASP A 126 21.13 6.84 7.12
N ALA A 127 21.29 6.75 5.81
CA ALA A 127 20.16 6.79 4.88
C ALA A 127 19.34 5.49 4.94
N PHE A 128 19.98 4.31 4.85
CA PHE A 128 19.31 3.02 4.90
C PHE A 128 18.64 2.71 6.24
N ALA A 129 19.23 3.17 7.36
CA ALA A 129 18.67 2.99 8.70
C ALA A 129 17.28 3.61 8.89
N LYS A 130 16.86 4.55 8.03
CA LYS A 130 15.57 5.23 8.09
C LYS A 130 14.46 4.51 7.34
N TYR A 131 14.80 3.55 6.47
CA TYR A 131 13.84 2.87 5.60
C TYR A 131 13.71 1.41 5.97
N THR A 132 12.48 0.88 5.79
CA THR A 132 12.23 -0.56 5.85
C THR A 132 12.73 -1.23 4.58
N LEU A 133 12.89 -2.55 4.61
CA LEU A 133 13.35 -3.30 3.44
C LEU A 133 12.50 -3.06 2.18
N PRO A 134 11.15 -3.13 2.21
CA PRO A 134 10.33 -2.84 1.04
C PRO A 134 10.48 -1.40 0.54
N ASP A 135 10.58 -0.43 1.46
CA ASP A 135 10.76 0.98 1.12
C ASP A 135 12.14 1.25 0.52
N ALA A 136 13.18 0.58 1.02
CA ALA A 136 14.54 0.71 0.50
C ALA A 136 14.63 0.24 -0.96
N LEU A 137 13.94 -0.85 -1.31
CA LEU A 137 13.87 -1.34 -2.69
C LEU A 137 13.01 -0.46 -3.60
N ALA A 138 11.95 0.16 -3.07
CA ALA A 138 11.04 1.01 -3.84
C ALA A 138 11.56 2.44 -4.03
N ARG A 139 12.40 2.96 -3.11
CA ARG A 139 12.81 4.37 -3.05
C ARG A 139 14.32 4.55 -3.14
N GLN A 140 14.98 3.78 -4.00
CA GLN A 140 16.44 3.80 -4.15
C GLN A 140 16.98 5.20 -4.49
N GLU A 141 16.29 5.95 -5.34
CA GLU A 141 16.67 7.31 -5.73
C GLU A 141 16.62 8.31 -4.56
N ALA A 142 15.62 8.19 -3.68
CA ALA A 142 15.53 9.03 -2.48
C ALA A 142 16.66 8.73 -1.49
N ILE A 143 17.04 7.46 -1.34
CA ILE A 143 18.15 7.03 -0.50
C ILE A 143 19.47 7.54 -1.07
N ALA A 144 19.68 7.41 -2.38
CA ALA A 144 20.88 7.92 -3.05
C ALA A 144 21.01 9.43 -2.90
N THR A 145 19.92 10.18 -3.04
CA THR A 145 19.89 11.63 -2.83
C THR A 145 20.21 12.00 -1.39
N ALA A 146 19.59 11.33 -0.42
CA ALA A 146 19.88 11.56 1.01
C ALA A 146 21.33 11.24 1.37
N ALA A 147 21.89 10.17 0.80
CA ALA A 147 23.29 9.80 0.98
C ALA A 147 24.22 10.84 0.37
N ARG A 148 23.95 11.33 -0.85
CA ARG A 148 24.70 12.42 -1.49
C ARG A 148 24.73 13.66 -0.60
N ASP A 149 23.58 14.10 -0.10
CA ASP A 149 23.48 15.30 0.74
C ASP A 149 24.19 15.11 2.10
N GLY A 150 24.15 13.89 2.64
CA GLY A 150 24.92 13.51 3.82
C GLY A 150 26.44 13.55 3.59
N MET A 151 26.90 13.04 2.46
CA MET A 151 28.31 13.06 2.06
C MET A 151 28.84 14.46 1.79
N GLN A 152 28.02 15.34 1.20
CA GLN A 152 28.44 16.67 0.73
C GLN A 152 29.11 17.50 1.83
N LYS A 153 28.62 17.40 3.07
CA LYS A 153 29.20 18.12 4.21
C LYS A 153 30.64 17.68 4.52
N GLY A 154 30.86 16.36 4.50
CA GLY A 154 32.19 15.79 4.70
C GLY A 154 33.12 15.99 3.51
N ALA A 155 32.60 15.84 2.28
CA ALA A 155 33.35 16.04 1.05
C ALA A 155 33.77 17.48 0.83
N ALA A 156 32.95 18.47 1.23
CA ALA A 156 33.29 19.88 1.15
C ALA A 156 34.51 20.25 2.00
N SER A 157 34.73 19.60 3.14
CA SER A 157 35.94 19.80 3.95
C SER A 157 37.21 19.31 3.24
N LEU A 158 37.08 18.29 2.39
CA LEU A 158 38.16 17.77 1.54
C LEU A 158 38.34 18.55 0.23
N GLY A 159 37.51 19.57 -0.04
CA GLY A 159 37.51 20.30 -1.30
C GLY A 159 36.94 19.52 -2.49
N VAL A 160 36.09 18.54 -2.21
CA VAL A 160 35.46 17.68 -3.19
C VAL A 160 33.94 17.95 -3.25
N ASP A 161 33.42 17.99 -4.44
CA ASP A 161 31.98 18.10 -4.73
C ASP A 161 31.43 16.76 -5.18
N VAL A 162 30.43 16.24 -4.44
CA VAL A 162 29.76 14.97 -4.79
C VAL A 162 28.66 15.28 -5.80
N VAL A 163 28.89 14.89 -7.06
CA VAL A 163 27.96 15.17 -8.15
C VAL A 163 26.75 14.26 -8.07
N ASP A 164 26.99 12.96 -7.87
CA ASP A 164 25.93 11.95 -7.89
C ASP A 164 26.35 10.71 -7.10
N VAL A 165 25.35 10.04 -6.53
CA VAL A 165 25.50 8.72 -5.88
C VAL A 165 24.49 7.79 -6.51
N GLN A 166 24.93 6.68 -7.07
CA GLN A 166 24.09 5.68 -7.71
C GLN A 166 24.23 4.35 -6.98
N LEU A 167 23.10 3.69 -6.74
CA LEU A 167 23.07 2.34 -6.17
C LEU A 167 22.93 1.36 -7.34
N THR A 168 24.03 0.69 -7.69
CA THR A 168 24.06 -0.18 -8.88
C THR A 168 23.43 -1.54 -8.60
N ARG A 169 23.62 -2.04 -7.40
CA ARG A 169 23.16 -3.36 -7.00
C ARG A 169 22.74 -3.35 -5.54
N ILE A 170 21.58 -3.94 -5.26
CA ILE A 170 21.08 -4.16 -3.90
C ILE A 170 20.72 -5.64 -3.81
N ASP A 171 21.48 -6.39 -3.05
CA ASP A 171 21.30 -7.82 -2.87
C ASP A 171 21.17 -8.19 -1.38
N PHE A 172 20.75 -9.41 -1.14
CA PHE A 172 20.70 -10.00 0.19
C PHE A 172 21.91 -10.92 0.41
N PRO A 173 22.46 -10.95 1.62
CA PRO A 173 23.40 -12.00 1.98
C PRO A 173 22.80 -13.38 1.69
N ALA A 174 23.55 -14.26 1.06
CA ALA A 174 23.06 -15.57 0.64
C ALA A 174 22.45 -16.38 1.80
N SER A 175 22.96 -16.18 3.03
CA SER A 175 22.45 -16.84 4.24
C SER A 175 21.05 -16.36 4.67
N MET A 176 20.62 -15.19 4.23
CA MET A 176 19.34 -14.57 4.64
C MET A 176 18.30 -14.53 3.52
N ALA A 177 18.73 -14.65 2.27
CA ALA A 177 17.87 -14.52 1.09
C ALA A 177 16.60 -15.40 1.19
N ASP A 178 16.76 -16.68 1.51
CA ASP A 178 15.64 -17.64 1.62
C ASP A 178 14.62 -17.24 2.70
N SER A 179 15.09 -16.78 3.85
CA SER A 179 14.22 -16.40 4.97
C SER A 179 13.48 -15.11 4.68
N VAL A 180 14.11 -14.17 4.00
CA VAL A 180 13.51 -12.90 3.58
C VAL A 180 12.44 -13.15 2.52
N TYR A 181 12.73 -13.95 1.49
CA TYR A 181 11.75 -14.30 0.47
C TYR A 181 10.53 -15.03 1.05
N LYS A 182 10.74 -16.01 1.94
CA LYS A 182 9.63 -16.70 2.62
C LYS A 182 8.77 -15.75 3.43
N ARG A 183 9.39 -14.79 4.15
CA ARG A 183 8.65 -13.78 4.91
C ARG A 183 7.87 -12.83 4.00
N MET A 184 8.46 -12.39 2.89
CA MET A 184 7.78 -11.54 1.91
C MET A 184 6.59 -12.26 1.25
N ILE A 185 6.76 -13.54 0.89
CA ILE A 185 5.68 -14.37 0.35
C ILE A 185 4.55 -14.49 1.38
N ALA A 186 4.87 -14.87 2.61
CA ALA A 186 3.88 -15.02 3.68
C ALA A 186 3.11 -13.71 3.96
N ALA A 187 3.81 -12.56 3.97
CA ALA A 187 3.17 -11.26 4.14
C ALA A 187 2.22 -10.93 2.98
N ARG A 188 2.59 -11.28 1.74
CA ARG A 188 1.71 -11.08 0.56
C ARG A 188 0.51 -12.02 0.56
N GLU A 189 0.71 -13.27 0.96
CA GLU A 189 -0.39 -14.24 1.13
C GLU A 189 -1.37 -13.78 2.20
N GLN A 190 -0.87 -13.34 3.35
CA GLN A 190 -1.72 -12.79 4.42
C GLN A 190 -2.56 -11.58 3.95
N LEU A 191 -1.95 -10.65 3.22
CA LEU A 191 -2.67 -9.50 2.65
C LEU A 191 -3.73 -9.96 1.66
N ALA A 192 -3.40 -10.89 0.76
CA ALA A 192 -4.33 -11.44 -0.21
C ALA A 192 -5.51 -12.16 0.46
N ASP A 193 -5.25 -12.88 1.55
CA ASP A 193 -6.31 -13.58 2.31
C ASP A 193 -7.20 -12.58 3.06
N GLN A 194 -6.65 -11.50 3.59
CA GLN A 194 -7.43 -10.41 4.19
C GLN A 194 -8.36 -9.76 3.17
N GLU A 195 -7.84 -9.41 1.99
CA GLU A 195 -8.66 -8.82 0.92
C GLU A 195 -9.75 -9.77 0.42
N ARG A 196 -9.43 -11.06 0.29
CA ARG A 196 -10.45 -12.08 -0.07
C ARG A 196 -11.51 -12.23 1.01
N ALA A 197 -11.12 -12.26 2.28
CA ALA A 197 -12.05 -12.36 3.40
C ALA A 197 -12.96 -11.13 3.50
N GLN A 198 -12.41 -9.94 3.28
CA GLN A 198 -13.20 -8.71 3.21
C GLN A 198 -14.16 -8.73 2.05
N GLY A 199 -13.71 -9.08 0.83
CA GLY A 199 -14.56 -9.19 -0.35
C GLY A 199 -15.67 -10.21 -0.18
N GLN A 200 -15.39 -11.35 0.47
CA GLN A 200 -16.41 -12.35 0.79
C GLN A 200 -17.45 -11.80 1.79
N SER A 201 -17.00 -11.09 2.83
CA SER A 201 -17.90 -10.47 3.82
C SER A 201 -18.82 -9.43 3.17
N GLU A 202 -18.28 -8.58 2.30
CA GLU A 202 -19.05 -7.59 1.55
C GLU A 202 -20.08 -8.26 0.61
N ALA A 203 -19.66 -9.31 -0.10
CA ALA A 203 -20.55 -10.08 -0.95
C ALA A 203 -21.69 -10.74 -0.18
N ASP A 204 -21.42 -11.28 1.00
CA ASP A 204 -22.43 -11.90 1.85
C ASP A 204 -23.40 -10.86 2.45
N GLN A 205 -22.91 -9.66 2.81
CA GLN A 205 -23.78 -8.54 3.19
C GLN A 205 -24.71 -8.12 2.05
N ILE A 206 -24.17 -7.93 0.84
CA ILE A 206 -24.99 -7.56 -0.34
C ILE A 206 -26.07 -8.64 -0.62
N LYS A 207 -25.71 -9.91 -0.52
CA LYS A 207 -26.69 -11.02 -0.70
C LYS A 207 -27.76 -11.02 0.39
N ALA A 208 -27.37 -10.78 1.65
CA ALA A 208 -28.32 -10.71 2.77
C ALA A 208 -29.29 -9.54 2.62
N ASP A 209 -28.78 -8.36 2.23
CA ASP A 209 -29.60 -7.17 1.98
C ASP A 209 -30.56 -7.39 0.80
N ALA A 210 -30.10 -8.00 -0.28
CA ALA A 210 -30.93 -8.33 -1.43
C ALA A 210 -32.02 -9.34 -1.06
N ALA A 211 -31.70 -10.37 -0.27
CA ALA A 211 -32.69 -11.34 0.22
C ALA A 211 -33.72 -10.68 1.14
N HIS A 212 -33.27 -9.77 2.03
CA HIS A 212 -34.17 -9.00 2.89
C HIS A 212 -35.12 -8.09 2.09
N GLN A 213 -34.57 -7.39 1.09
CA GLN A 213 -35.40 -6.57 0.19
C GLN A 213 -36.39 -7.40 -0.60
N GLN A 214 -35.98 -8.55 -1.12
CA GLN A 214 -36.89 -9.49 -1.80
C GLN A 214 -38.02 -9.92 -0.89
N GLN A 215 -37.75 -10.31 0.36
CA GLN A 215 -38.78 -10.70 1.33
C GLN A 215 -39.72 -9.52 1.65
N ALA A 216 -39.18 -8.30 1.82
CA ALA A 216 -40.00 -7.13 2.08
C ALA A 216 -40.96 -6.82 0.92
N VAL A 217 -40.51 -6.90 -0.34
CA VAL A 217 -41.34 -6.70 -1.53
C VAL A 217 -42.39 -7.77 -1.64
N LEU A 218 -42.07 -9.05 -1.41
CA LEU A 218 -43.01 -10.14 -1.42
C LEU A 218 -44.07 -10.02 -0.31
N ALA A 219 -43.65 -9.64 0.90
CA ALA A 219 -44.56 -9.41 2.04
C ALA A 219 -45.54 -8.25 1.77
N ASP A 220 -45.06 -7.16 1.20
CA ASP A 220 -45.90 -6.02 0.84
C ASP A 220 -46.89 -6.37 -0.28
N ALA A 221 -46.44 -7.09 -1.32
CA ALA A 221 -47.29 -7.57 -2.38
C ALA A 221 -48.39 -8.54 -1.85
N TYR A 222 -48.00 -9.44 -0.94
CA TYR A 222 -48.94 -10.34 -0.30
C TYR A 222 -49.97 -9.62 0.56
N LYS A 223 -49.52 -8.62 1.35
CA LYS A 223 -50.42 -7.74 2.12
C LYS A 223 -51.40 -6.99 1.24
N GLN A 224 -50.93 -6.42 0.13
CA GLN A 224 -51.82 -5.74 -0.83
C GLN A 224 -52.83 -6.71 -1.47
N ALA A 225 -52.37 -7.90 -1.88
CA ALA A 225 -53.28 -8.93 -2.42
C ALA A 225 -54.33 -9.35 -1.42
N GLN A 226 -53.95 -9.54 -0.15
CA GLN A 226 -54.93 -9.92 0.91
C GLN A 226 -55.88 -8.74 1.23
N ALA A 227 -55.42 -7.49 1.19
CA ALA A 227 -56.31 -6.35 1.36
C ALA A 227 -57.33 -6.24 0.23
N ILE A 228 -56.89 -6.38 -1.02
CA ILE A 228 -57.80 -6.39 -2.20
C ILE A 228 -58.81 -7.54 -2.13
N LYS A 229 -58.33 -8.74 -1.77
CA LYS A 229 -59.19 -9.91 -1.59
C LYS A 229 -60.21 -9.69 -0.47
N GLY A 230 -59.74 -9.18 0.69
CA GLY A 230 -60.62 -8.87 1.82
C GLY A 230 -61.68 -7.82 1.50
N ASP A 231 -61.31 -6.77 0.75
CA ASP A 231 -62.24 -5.75 0.27
C ASP A 231 -63.28 -6.37 -0.74
N GLY A 232 -62.76 -7.21 -1.63
CA GLY A 232 -63.62 -7.96 -2.56
C GLY A 232 -64.61 -8.89 -1.85
N ASP A 233 -64.14 -9.68 -0.91
CA ASP A 233 -64.97 -10.59 -0.09
C ASP A 233 -65.98 -9.81 0.75
N GLY A 234 -65.57 -8.67 1.35
CA GLY A 234 -66.42 -7.76 2.09
C GLY A 234 -67.56 -7.18 1.23
N LYS A 235 -67.23 -6.72 0.02
CA LYS A 235 -68.25 -6.23 -0.94
C LYS A 235 -69.20 -7.34 -1.39
N ALA A 236 -68.67 -8.52 -1.68
CA ALA A 236 -69.52 -9.68 -2.06
C ALA A 236 -70.45 -10.05 -0.92
N ALA A 237 -69.97 -10.09 0.33
CA ALA A 237 -70.76 -10.34 1.50
C ALA A 237 -71.86 -9.29 1.73
N SER A 238 -71.54 -8.00 1.55
CA SER A 238 -72.50 -6.91 1.62
C SER A 238 -73.60 -7.01 0.55
N ILE A 239 -73.18 -7.24 -0.71
CA ILE A 239 -74.20 -7.46 -1.82
C ILE A 239 -75.05 -8.64 -1.51
N ALA A 240 -74.50 -9.76 -1.05
CA ALA A 240 -75.23 -10.94 -0.67
C ALA A 240 -76.24 -10.67 0.50
N ALA A 241 -75.78 -9.96 1.55
CA ALA A 241 -76.57 -9.56 2.68
C ALA A 241 -77.80 -8.69 2.25
N ASP A 242 -77.52 -7.70 1.39
CA ASP A 242 -78.52 -6.79 0.87
C ASP A 242 -79.57 -7.56 0.02
N ALA A 243 -79.13 -8.52 -0.80
CA ALA A 243 -80.01 -9.35 -1.61
C ALA A 243 -80.91 -10.27 -0.76
N TYR A 244 -80.28 -10.87 0.27
CA TYR A 244 -81.01 -11.84 1.15
C TYR A 244 -81.88 -11.15 2.19
N SER A 245 -81.60 -9.87 2.53
CA SER A 245 -82.42 -9.07 3.45
C SER A 245 -83.86 -8.78 2.86
N ARG A 246 -83.97 -8.84 1.52
CA ARG A 246 -85.23 -8.56 0.84
C ARG A 246 -86.33 -9.67 1.08
N ASP A 247 -85.94 -10.93 1.28
CA ASP A 247 -86.77 -12.03 1.65
C ASP A 247 -86.05 -13.00 2.60
N PRO A 248 -86.08 -12.72 3.92
CA PRO A 248 -85.42 -13.58 4.91
C PRO A 248 -85.93 -15.02 4.99
N GLN A 249 -87.20 -15.25 4.65
CA GLN A 249 -87.75 -16.58 4.71
C GLN A 249 -87.27 -17.46 3.53
N PHE A 250 -87.19 -16.89 2.35
CA PHE A 250 -86.54 -17.55 1.21
C PHE A 250 -85.05 -17.79 1.45
N TYR A 251 -84.34 -16.87 2.07
CA TYR A 251 -82.94 -17.11 2.39
C TYR A 251 -82.71 -18.26 3.36
N GLN A 252 -83.50 -18.32 4.43
CA GLN A 252 -83.42 -19.45 5.37
C GLN A 252 -83.74 -20.78 4.68
N PHE A 253 -84.68 -20.84 3.79
CA PHE A 253 -84.94 -21.98 2.98
C PHE A 253 -83.76 -22.36 2.06
N TYR A 254 -83.22 -21.38 1.35
CA TYR A 254 -82.14 -21.61 0.43
C TYR A 254 -80.91 -22.10 1.15
N GLN A 255 -80.52 -21.45 2.29
CA GLN A 255 -79.42 -21.89 3.11
C GLN A 255 -79.60 -23.30 3.66
N SER A 256 -80.74 -23.66 4.11
CA SER A 256 -81.00 -25.04 4.59
C SER A 256 -80.89 -26.05 3.45
N MET A 257 -81.34 -25.72 2.26
CA MET A 257 -81.21 -26.61 1.07
C MET A 257 -79.71 -26.73 0.66
N GLN A 258 -78.90 -25.63 0.75
CA GLN A 258 -77.47 -25.71 0.50
C GLN A 258 -76.73 -26.51 1.58
N ALA A 259 -77.10 -26.35 2.83
CA ALA A 259 -76.54 -27.12 3.93
C ALA A 259 -76.87 -28.62 3.77
N TYR A 260 -78.06 -28.95 3.34
CA TYR A 260 -78.44 -30.35 3.03
C TYR A 260 -77.55 -30.91 1.92
N ARG A 261 -77.36 -30.17 0.81
CA ARG A 261 -76.56 -30.60 -0.32
C ARG A 261 -75.12 -30.81 0.02
N ASN A 262 -74.56 -29.96 0.92
CA ASN A 262 -73.14 -30.01 1.31
C ASN A 262 -72.88 -31.02 2.45
N SER A 263 -73.86 -31.31 3.27
CA SER A 263 -73.77 -32.27 4.39
C SER A 263 -73.93 -33.72 3.96
N PHE A 264 -74.63 -33.99 2.84
CA PHE A 264 -74.91 -35.35 2.37
C PHE A 264 -73.97 -35.73 1.23
N LYS A 265 -73.17 -36.72 1.47
CA LYS A 265 -72.34 -37.35 0.43
C LYS A 265 -73.01 -38.69 0.01
N PRO A 266 -72.85 -39.09 -1.25
CA PRO A 266 -73.32 -40.41 -1.66
C PRO A 266 -72.64 -41.52 -0.83
N GLY A 267 -73.47 -42.29 -0.05
CA GLY A 267 -73.02 -43.39 0.79
C GLY A 267 -73.00 -43.11 2.30
N ASP A 268 -73.30 -41.89 2.75
CA ASP A 268 -73.37 -41.59 4.19
C ASP A 268 -74.70 -42.17 4.78
N VAL A 269 -74.55 -42.88 5.92
CA VAL A 269 -75.71 -43.34 6.69
C VAL A 269 -75.89 -42.35 7.86
N MET A 270 -77.03 -41.67 7.85
CA MET A 270 -77.33 -40.67 8.87
C MET A 270 -78.50 -41.15 9.74
N VAL A 271 -78.23 -41.10 11.06
CA VAL A 271 -79.31 -41.28 12.05
C VAL A 271 -79.84 -39.91 12.43
N VAL A 272 -81.05 -39.60 12.08
CA VAL A 272 -81.62 -38.27 12.20
C VAL A 272 -82.74 -38.26 13.19
N ASP A 273 -82.76 -37.35 14.14
CA ASP A 273 -83.89 -37.00 14.97
C ASP A 273 -84.85 -36.15 14.14
N SER A 274 -86.06 -36.68 13.94
CA SER A 274 -87.08 -36.00 13.15
C SER A 274 -87.61 -34.71 13.76
N SER A 275 -87.26 -34.39 15.01
CA SER A 275 -87.57 -33.13 15.72
C SER A 275 -86.55 -32.04 15.51
N SER A 276 -85.36 -32.32 14.93
CA SER A 276 -84.33 -31.35 14.75
C SER A 276 -84.73 -30.19 13.82
N ASP A 277 -84.43 -28.98 14.26
CA ASP A 277 -84.62 -27.73 13.49
C ASP A 277 -83.94 -27.74 12.12
N PHE A 278 -82.85 -28.53 11.97
CA PHE A 278 -82.16 -28.72 10.71
C PHE A 278 -83.07 -29.25 9.59
N PHE A 279 -84.03 -30.12 9.90
CA PHE A 279 -85.01 -30.71 8.92
C PHE A 279 -86.32 -29.96 8.85
N ARG A 280 -86.47 -28.81 9.42
CA ARG A 280 -87.68 -28.02 9.51
C ARG A 280 -88.32 -27.79 8.14
N PHE A 281 -87.60 -27.49 7.10
CA PHE A 281 -88.09 -27.26 5.74
C PHE A 281 -88.34 -28.53 4.95
N MET A 282 -87.90 -29.70 5.38
CA MET A 282 -88.21 -30.97 4.81
C MET A 282 -89.62 -31.49 5.24
N ARG A 283 -90.17 -30.97 6.31
CA ARG A 283 -91.48 -31.34 6.84
C ARG A 283 -92.68 -30.68 6.17
N GLY A 284 -92.49 -29.67 5.34
CA GLY A 284 -93.53 -28.98 4.59
C GLY A 284 -93.52 -27.46 4.81
N PRO A 285 -94.07 -26.65 3.90
CA PRO A 285 -94.04 -25.22 3.93
C PRO A 285 -94.71 -24.54 5.15
N ASP A 286 -95.68 -25.28 5.81
CA ASP A 286 -96.40 -24.74 6.96
C ASP A 286 -95.70 -24.81 8.29
N ALA A 287 -94.53 -25.45 8.36
CA ALA A 287 -93.67 -25.51 9.60
C ALA A 287 -92.87 -24.22 9.89
N ALA A 288 -92.96 -23.24 9.06
CA ALA A 288 -92.15 -22.01 9.14
C ALA A 288 -92.71 -20.93 10.12
N GLY A 289 -93.88 -21.19 10.71
CA GLY A 289 -94.51 -20.12 11.44
C GLY A 289 -94.71 -20.37 12.94
N VAL A 290 -93.76 -20.67 13.75
CA VAL A 290 -93.77 -20.34 15.22
C VAL A 290 -92.32 -20.50 15.76
N ALA A 291 -91.64 -19.46 15.92
CA ALA A 291 -90.48 -19.41 16.84
C ALA A 291 -90.71 -18.25 17.82
N GLN A 292 -91.09 -18.59 19.04
CA GLN A 292 -90.94 -17.64 20.18
C GLN A 292 -89.47 -17.54 20.58
N PRO A 293 -88.99 -16.37 20.96
CA PRO A 293 -87.63 -16.22 21.49
C PRO A 293 -87.66 -16.64 22.97
N SER A 294 -86.98 -17.70 23.34
CA SER A 294 -86.63 -17.96 24.75
C SER A 294 -85.40 -17.17 25.15
N SER A 295 -85.65 -16.21 26.05
CA SER A 295 -84.68 -15.54 26.85
C SER A 295 -83.96 -16.51 27.82
N GLY A 296 -82.74 -16.59 27.81
CA GLY A 296 -81.92 -17.35 28.78
C GLY A 296 -80.55 -16.73 28.95
N ALA A 297 -80.48 -15.84 29.93
CA ALA A 297 -79.21 -15.31 30.48
C ALA A 297 -78.43 -16.43 31.19
N SER A 298 -77.16 -16.50 31.01
CA SER A 298 -76.29 -17.01 32.04
C SER A 298 -74.83 -16.52 31.84
N THR A 299 -74.41 -15.68 32.70
CA THR A 299 -73.15 -15.25 33.20
C THR A 299 -72.15 -16.40 33.36
N GLY A 300 -70.94 -16.18 33.00
CA GLY A 300 -69.84 -17.06 33.35
C GLY A 300 -68.48 -16.46 32.99
N ALA A 301 -67.94 -15.68 33.94
CA ALA A 301 -66.57 -15.26 33.94
C ALA A 301 -65.64 -16.44 34.21
N HIS A 302 -64.53 -16.55 33.48
CA HIS A 302 -63.29 -17.06 34.08
C HIS A 302 -62.06 -16.44 33.42
N LYS A 303 -61.25 -15.92 34.32
CA LYS A 303 -59.85 -15.50 34.10
C LYS A 303 -58.99 -16.72 33.76
N HIS A 304 -58.00 -16.55 32.88
CA HIS A 304 -56.54 -16.69 33.16
C HIS A 304 -55.79 -16.13 31.99
#